data_e0feb11746af71d2f23df14ca86958dd
#
_entry.id   e0feb11746af71d2f23df14ca86958dd
#
_cell.length_a   1.000
_cell.length_b   1.000
_cell.length_c   1.000
_cell.angle_alpha   90.00
_cell.angle_beta   90.00
_cell.angle_gamma   90.00
#
_symmetry.space_group_name_H-M   'P 1'
#
loop_
_entity.id
_entity.type
_entity.pdbx_description
1 polymer ?
#
loop_
_entity_poly.entity_id
_entity_poly.type
_entity_poly.pdbx_seq_one_letter_code
_entity_poly.pdbx_strand_id
1 'polypeptide(L)'
;MFDIITDSACDLTPETAATLNIEIIPFYVSLDGEHYRKEGKEIAVRDFYQFMVDNPAAYPKTSLPSLEDFETVFRAHAEAGRPVLCICFTSKMSGCVGSARNARELVLEDFPDAKIEVIDSTAATVTESIVVENAVAMRDAGCTLDEAVTWLEAEKITNQIFFTVGNLDYLIKGGRIGKVTGRAANILGIKPMILFKEGEIFSAGVARGRQKSFEKALDLLMTYLAEHNGTADDYCITVGYGYDADEGKRLWMQTRAALRAKYPTCECNVVLLQIGCTIAVHTGPYALGMGVMRRWKKA
;
A
#
# COMPACT_ATOMS: atom_id res chain seq x y z
N MET A 1 23.49 -7.43 -7.54
CA MET A 1 22.39 -7.58 -6.55
C MET A 1 22.15 -6.19 -5.98
N PHE A 2 20.93 -5.79 -5.69
CA PHE A 2 20.56 -4.49 -5.11
C PHE A 2 19.76 -4.70 -3.83
N ASP A 3 19.78 -3.73 -2.91
CA ASP A 3 18.97 -3.74 -1.71
C ASP A 3 17.66 -3.01 -1.97
N ILE A 4 16.60 -3.37 -1.25
CA ILE A 4 15.27 -2.80 -1.41
C ILE A 4 14.90 -2.07 -0.11
N ILE A 5 14.54 -0.80 -0.28
CA ILE A 5 14.03 0.07 0.77
C ILE A 5 12.61 0.48 0.39
N THR A 6 11.73 0.55 1.37
CA THR A 6 10.38 1.08 1.19
C THR A 6 9.96 1.89 2.41
N ASP A 7 8.81 2.53 2.37
CA ASP A 7 8.22 3.17 3.55
C ASP A 7 7.11 2.30 4.18
N SER A 8 6.66 2.66 5.38
CA SER A 8 5.70 1.84 6.13
C SER A 8 4.27 1.84 5.59
N ALA A 9 3.97 2.71 4.60
CA ALA A 9 2.65 2.69 3.96
C ALA A 9 2.44 1.44 3.08
N CYS A 10 3.48 0.61 2.88
CA CYS A 10 3.39 -0.69 2.23
C CYS A 10 2.71 -1.77 3.09
N ASP A 11 2.43 -1.50 4.37
CA ASP A 11 1.77 -2.41 5.34
C ASP A 11 2.49 -3.75 5.61
N LEU A 12 3.74 -3.90 5.17
CA LEU A 12 4.54 -5.09 5.47
C LEU A 12 5.01 -5.06 6.92
N THR A 13 4.85 -6.19 7.62
CA THR A 13 5.29 -6.29 9.01
C THR A 13 6.82 -6.37 9.12
N PRO A 14 7.40 -6.00 10.28
CA PRO A 14 8.85 -6.16 10.51
C PRO A 14 9.35 -7.58 10.26
N GLU A 15 8.57 -8.60 10.59
CA GLU A 15 8.90 -10.01 10.38
C GLU A 15 8.93 -10.34 8.88
N THR A 16 7.95 -9.82 8.12
CA THR A 16 7.91 -9.98 6.66
C THR A 16 9.09 -9.25 6.01
N ALA A 17 9.38 -8.03 6.46
CA ALA A 17 10.52 -7.25 5.97
C ALA A 17 11.84 -7.98 6.19
N ALA A 18 12.04 -8.56 7.38
CA ALA A 18 13.22 -9.37 7.69
C ALA A 18 13.31 -10.61 6.79
N THR A 19 12.19 -11.31 6.56
CA THR A 19 12.13 -12.49 5.69
C THR A 19 12.46 -12.16 4.24
N LEU A 20 11.97 -11.02 3.76
CA LEU A 20 12.19 -10.53 2.39
C LEU A 20 13.54 -9.82 2.22
N ASN A 21 14.31 -9.64 3.31
CA ASN A 21 15.55 -8.87 3.34
C ASN A 21 15.36 -7.48 2.68
N ILE A 22 14.42 -6.71 3.22
CA ILE A 22 14.13 -5.32 2.85
C ILE A 22 14.18 -4.42 4.07
N GLU A 23 14.40 -3.13 3.87
CA GLU A 23 14.38 -2.12 4.91
C GLU A 23 13.14 -1.23 4.79
N ILE A 24 12.47 -0.97 5.94
CA ILE A 24 11.29 -0.12 5.99
C ILE A 24 11.61 1.15 6.77
N ILE A 25 11.45 2.30 6.10
CA ILE A 25 11.54 3.63 6.70
C ILE A 25 10.14 4.01 7.19
N PRO A 26 9.93 4.18 8.51
CA PRO A 26 8.60 4.38 9.05
C PRO A 26 8.06 5.78 8.81
N PHE A 27 6.80 5.88 8.45
CA PHE A 27 6.00 7.09 8.67
C PHE A 27 5.84 7.35 10.16
N TYR A 28 5.45 8.56 10.48
CA TYR A 28 5.11 8.97 11.84
C TYR A 28 3.59 9.10 11.96
N VAL A 29 3.05 8.65 13.09
CA VAL A 29 1.64 8.78 13.43
C VAL A 29 1.48 9.42 14.80
N SER A 30 0.43 10.21 14.96
CA SER A 30 0.11 10.89 16.22
C SER A 30 -1.36 10.67 16.58
N LEU A 31 -1.62 10.24 17.81
CA LEU A 31 -2.98 10.04 18.34
C LEU A 31 -3.62 11.35 18.81
N ASP A 32 -2.82 12.31 19.26
CA ASP A 32 -3.24 13.60 19.83
C ASP A 32 -2.99 14.80 18.90
N GLY A 33 -2.24 14.58 17.79
CA GLY A 33 -1.85 15.60 16.85
C GLY A 33 -0.60 16.41 17.24
N GLU A 34 0.04 16.07 18.36
CA GLU A 34 1.21 16.75 18.92
C GLU A 34 2.42 15.82 19.02
N HIS A 35 2.24 14.60 19.56
CA HIS A 35 3.31 13.64 19.77
C HIS A 35 3.31 12.60 18.65
N TYR A 36 4.34 12.67 17.82
CA TYR A 36 4.51 11.76 16.68
C TYR A 36 5.40 10.57 17.04
N ARG A 37 5.00 9.36 16.66
CA ARG A 37 5.69 8.09 16.90
C ARG A 37 5.89 7.33 15.60
N LYS A 38 7.03 6.65 15.47
CA LYS A 38 7.36 5.83 14.31
C LYS A 38 6.47 4.59 14.26
N GLU A 39 5.72 4.46 13.17
CA GLU A 39 4.83 3.32 12.92
C GLU A 39 5.61 2.00 12.94
N GLY A 40 5.05 0.99 13.60
CA GLY A 40 5.64 -0.35 13.68
C GLY A 40 6.88 -0.47 14.58
N LYS A 41 7.49 0.67 14.98
CA LYS A 41 8.62 0.70 15.92
C LYS A 41 8.23 1.21 17.31
N GLU A 42 7.49 2.32 17.38
CA GLU A 42 7.14 3.00 18.64
C GLU A 42 5.65 2.89 18.98
N ILE A 43 4.85 2.44 18.02
CA ILE A 43 3.43 2.16 18.21
C ILE A 43 3.05 0.93 17.39
N ALA A 44 2.42 -0.04 18.03
CA ALA A 44 1.91 -1.22 17.37
C ALA A 44 0.62 -0.91 16.61
N VAL A 45 0.44 -1.51 15.44
CA VAL A 45 -0.74 -1.32 14.58
C VAL A 45 -2.03 -1.66 15.32
N ARG A 46 -2.02 -2.74 16.14
CA ARG A 46 -3.21 -3.16 16.89
C ARG A 46 -3.63 -2.15 17.94
N ASP A 47 -2.67 -1.57 18.68
CA ASP A 47 -2.94 -0.57 19.73
C ASP A 47 -3.46 0.73 19.10
N PHE A 48 -2.92 1.10 17.94
CA PHE A 48 -3.40 2.26 17.18
C PHE A 48 -4.87 2.09 16.76
N TYR A 49 -5.23 0.93 16.20
CA TYR A 49 -6.62 0.64 15.83
C TYR A 49 -7.54 0.59 17.05
N GLN A 50 -7.08 0.01 18.15
CA GLN A 50 -7.89 -0.03 19.38
C GLN A 50 -8.20 1.39 19.88
N PHE A 51 -7.20 2.28 19.87
CA PHE A 51 -7.43 3.68 20.18
C PHE A 51 -8.49 4.33 19.28
N MET A 52 -8.43 4.10 17.96
CA MET A 52 -9.41 4.67 17.02
C MET A 52 -10.84 4.15 17.27
N VAL A 53 -10.97 2.88 17.65
CA VAL A 53 -12.27 2.27 17.95
C VAL A 53 -12.84 2.80 19.27
N ASP A 54 -11.99 2.95 20.28
CA ASP A 54 -12.39 3.46 21.61
C ASP A 54 -12.66 4.97 21.57
N ASN A 55 -12.08 5.69 20.61
CA ASN A 55 -12.18 7.14 20.48
C ASN A 55 -12.69 7.56 19.08
N PRO A 56 -13.95 7.24 18.72
CA PRO A 56 -14.45 7.45 17.35
C PRO A 56 -14.55 8.92 16.91
N ALA A 57 -14.42 9.86 17.83
CA ALA A 57 -14.38 11.30 17.56
C ALA A 57 -12.93 11.83 17.40
N ALA A 58 -11.93 11.01 17.69
CA ALA A 58 -10.52 11.37 17.48
C ALA A 58 -10.13 11.14 16.02
N TYR A 59 -9.35 12.09 15.50
CA TYR A 59 -8.79 11.99 14.16
C TYR A 59 -7.26 12.08 14.26
N PRO A 60 -6.56 10.93 14.36
CA PRO A 60 -5.11 10.87 14.36
C PRO A 60 -4.50 11.56 13.15
N LYS A 61 -3.20 11.86 13.21
CA LYS A 61 -2.47 12.53 12.14
C LYS A 61 -1.26 11.70 11.71
N THR A 62 -0.76 11.97 10.50
CA THR A 62 0.49 11.41 9.97
C THR A 62 1.48 12.49 9.63
N SER A 63 2.76 12.14 9.66
CA SER A 63 3.84 12.86 9.02
C SER A 63 4.67 11.89 8.20
N LEU A 64 5.14 12.34 7.03
CA LEU A 64 6.02 11.53 6.18
C LEU A 64 7.39 11.33 6.84
N PRO A 65 8.16 10.32 6.44
CA PRO A 65 9.55 10.17 6.84
C PRO A 65 10.34 11.41 6.46
N SER A 66 11.19 11.86 7.36
CA SER A 66 12.01 13.06 7.15
C SER A 66 13.09 12.81 6.08
N LEU A 67 13.71 13.89 5.59
CA LEU A 67 14.88 13.80 4.74
C LEU A 67 16.01 13.04 5.47
N GLU A 68 16.22 13.31 6.75
CA GLU A 68 17.25 12.67 7.58
C GLU A 68 17.02 11.15 7.76
N ASP A 69 15.75 10.70 7.85
CA ASP A 69 15.43 9.28 7.91
C ASP A 69 15.89 8.55 6.64
N PHE A 70 15.66 9.12 5.45
CA PHE A 70 16.14 8.58 4.18
C PHE A 70 17.63 8.71 4.00
N GLU A 71 18.21 9.89 4.32
CA GLU A 71 19.64 10.15 4.17
C GLU A 71 20.47 9.17 5.00
N THR A 72 20.08 8.93 6.24
CA THR A 72 20.78 7.99 7.13
C THR A 72 20.87 6.60 6.50
N VAL A 73 19.78 6.10 5.94
CA VAL A 73 19.73 4.78 5.33
C VAL A 73 20.51 4.75 4.02
N PHE A 74 20.30 5.73 3.14
CA PHE A 74 20.98 5.78 1.85
C PHE A 74 22.50 5.92 2.01
N ARG A 75 22.94 6.70 2.98
CA ARG A 75 24.37 6.89 3.28
C ARG A 75 25.02 5.59 3.72
N ALA A 76 24.39 4.82 4.59
CA ALA A 76 24.89 3.51 5.02
C ALA A 76 25.05 2.52 3.84
N HIS A 77 24.12 2.54 2.88
CA HIS A 77 24.23 1.71 1.68
C HIS A 77 25.30 2.21 0.71
N ALA A 78 25.44 3.53 0.54
CA ALA A 78 26.45 4.15 -0.30
C ALA A 78 27.87 3.84 0.23
N GLU A 79 28.10 3.99 1.53
CA GLU A 79 29.37 3.61 2.20
C GLU A 79 29.71 2.13 2.02
N ALA A 80 28.69 1.26 2.01
CA ALA A 80 28.89 -0.16 1.78
C ALA A 80 29.01 -0.54 0.28
N GLY A 81 28.90 0.43 -0.63
CA GLY A 81 28.96 0.20 -2.08
C GLY A 81 27.78 -0.64 -2.61
N ARG A 82 26.63 -0.63 -1.94
CA ARG A 82 25.45 -1.43 -2.28
C ARG A 82 24.43 -0.60 -3.06
N PRO A 83 24.05 -1.03 -4.29
CA PRO A 83 22.98 -0.41 -5.03
C PRO A 83 21.64 -0.52 -4.30
N VAL A 84 20.80 0.51 -4.39
CA VAL A 84 19.53 0.62 -3.67
C VAL A 84 18.38 0.90 -4.64
N LEU A 85 17.27 0.19 -4.46
CA LEU A 85 15.96 0.52 -4.98
C LEU A 85 15.06 0.97 -3.83
N CYS A 86 14.72 2.26 -3.80
CA CYS A 86 13.78 2.83 -2.84
C CYS A 86 12.40 2.97 -3.47
N ILE A 87 11.43 2.25 -2.95
CA ILE A 87 10.02 2.24 -3.39
C ILE A 87 9.23 3.09 -2.41
N CYS A 88 8.64 4.19 -2.88
CA CYS A 88 7.91 5.11 -2.03
C CYS A 88 6.41 5.12 -2.32
N PHE A 89 5.63 5.35 -1.29
CA PHE A 89 4.21 5.68 -1.34
C PHE A 89 3.92 6.78 -2.36
N THR A 90 2.75 6.70 -3.02
CA THR A 90 2.36 7.62 -4.10
C THR A 90 2.59 9.11 -3.79
N SER A 91 3.24 9.81 -4.71
CA SER A 91 3.48 11.26 -4.64
C SER A 91 2.18 12.09 -4.72
N LYS A 92 1.08 11.48 -5.16
CA LYS A 92 -0.23 12.14 -5.26
C LYS A 92 -0.89 12.38 -3.89
N MET A 93 -0.47 11.64 -2.86
CA MET A 93 -1.04 11.71 -1.51
C MET A 93 -0.03 12.12 -0.43
N SER A 94 1.28 12.03 -0.71
CA SER A 94 2.34 12.34 0.26
C SER A 94 3.56 12.97 -0.41
N GLY A 95 4.29 13.78 0.33
CA GLY A 95 5.61 14.29 -0.08
C GLY A 95 6.76 13.27 0.08
N CYS A 96 6.48 12.02 0.44
CA CYS A 96 7.46 10.98 0.75
C CYS A 96 8.50 10.80 -0.37
N VAL A 97 8.07 10.67 -1.63
CA VAL A 97 8.95 10.59 -2.81
C VAL A 97 9.90 11.80 -2.89
N GLY A 98 9.38 13.00 -2.61
CA GLY A 98 10.17 14.23 -2.61
C GLY A 98 11.26 14.21 -1.53
N SER A 99 10.91 13.77 -0.31
CA SER A 99 11.85 13.61 0.79
C SER A 99 12.97 12.62 0.44
N ALA A 100 12.61 11.45 -0.11
CA ALA A 100 13.57 10.42 -0.53
C ALA A 100 14.49 10.91 -1.66
N ARG A 101 13.95 11.61 -2.67
CA ARG A 101 14.75 12.17 -3.78
C ARG A 101 15.73 13.24 -3.30
N ASN A 102 15.31 14.13 -2.41
CA ASN A 102 16.17 15.14 -1.85
C ASN A 102 17.30 14.49 -1.01
N ALA A 103 16.99 13.47 -0.23
CA ALA A 103 18.00 12.72 0.52
C ALA A 103 19.01 12.02 -0.40
N ARG A 104 18.53 11.44 -1.52
CA ARG A 104 19.41 10.86 -2.56
C ARG A 104 20.39 11.88 -3.10
N GLU A 105 19.93 13.09 -3.48
CA GLU A 105 20.80 14.13 -4.02
C GLU A 105 21.90 14.52 -3.02
N LEU A 106 21.56 14.68 -1.73
CA LEU A 106 22.56 14.97 -0.68
C LEU A 106 23.60 13.86 -0.53
N VAL A 107 23.17 12.59 -0.58
CA VAL A 107 24.09 11.47 -0.49
C VAL A 107 25.02 11.40 -1.70
N LEU A 108 24.49 11.73 -2.90
CA LEU A 108 25.30 11.73 -4.14
C LEU A 108 26.35 12.86 -4.19
N GLU A 109 26.20 13.94 -3.40
CA GLU A 109 27.27 14.95 -3.25
C GLU A 109 28.54 14.37 -2.64
N ASP A 110 28.40 13.46 -1.66
CA ASP A 110 29.52 12.81 -0.99
C ASP A 110 29.92 11.46 -1.63
N PHE A 111 28.97 10.78 -2.26
CA PHE A 111 29.11 9.45 -2.90
C PHE A 111 28.64 9.46 -4.35
N PRO A 112 29.34 10.15 -5.27
CA PRO A 112 28.86 10.37 -6.64
C PRO A 112 28.69 9.08 -7.47
N ASP A 113 29.35 7.99 -7.10
CA ASP A 113 29.24 6.69 -7.76
C ASP A 113 28.17 5.78 -7.14
N ALA A 114 27.48 6.21 -6.08
CA ALA A 114 26.44 5.42 -5.44
C ALA A 114 25.24 5.27 -6.38
N LYS A 115 24.72 4.04 -6.44
CA LYS A 115 23.55 3.70 -7.25
C LYS A 115 22.31 3.65 -6.36
N ILE A 116 21.56 4.72 -6.33
CA ILE A 116 20.31 4.85 -5.56
C ILE A 116 19.19 5.26 -6.51
N GLU A 117 18.21 4.38 -6.71
CA GLU A 117 17.04 4.66 -7.50
C GLU A 117 15.82 4.86 -6.58
N VAL A 118 15.09 5.96 -6.78
CA VAL A 118 13.87 6.29 -6.02
C VAL A 118 12.69 6.32 -6.98
N ILE A 119 11.78 5.36 -6.83
CA ILE A 119 10.57 5.27 -7.64
C ILE A 119 9.34 5.75 -6.87
N ASP A 120 8.49 6.51 -7.56
CA ASP A 120 7.10 6.76 -7.15
C ASP A 120 6.27 5.53 -7.54
N SER A 121 5.90 4.73 -6.56
CA SER A 121 5.15 3.50 -6.82
C SER A 121 3.78 3.76 -7.46
N THR A 122 3.24 4.98 -7.34
CA THR A 122 1.83 5.30 -7.60
C THR A 122 0.87 4.32 -6.93
N ALA A 123 1.32 3.70 -5.85
CA ALA A 123 0.64 2.68 -5.07
C ALA A 123 0.46 3.12 -3.60
N ALA A 124 -0.29 2.35 -2.85
CA ALA A 124 -0.58 2.55 -1.44
C ALA A 124 -0.92 1.20 -0.81
N THR A 125 -0.64 1.03 0.49
CA THR A 125 -1.10 -0.12 1.27
C THR A 125 -0.85 -1.45 0.53
N VAL A 126 -1.85 -2.27 0.35
CA VAL A 126 -1.77 -3.59 -0.29
C VAL A 126 -1.20 -3.59 -1.71
N THR A 127 -1.28 -2.51 -2.48
CA THR A 127 -0.63 -2.47 -3.79
C THR A 127 0.82 -2.02 -3.72
N GLU A 128 1.19 -1.24 -2.73
CA GLU A 128 2.60 -0.91 -2.49
C GLU A 128 3.37 -2.16 -2.01
N SER A 129 2.76 -2.99 -1.14
CA SER A 129 3.35 -4.30 -0.81
C SER A 129 3.57 -5.16 -2.05
N ILE A 130 2.62 -5.17 -3.01
CA ILE A 130 2.77 -5.92 -4.27
C ILE A 130 3.94 -5.38 -5.12
N VAL A 131 4.13 -4.06 -5.18
CA VAL A 131 5.30 -3.46 -5.88
C VAL A 131 6.59 -3.93 -5.25
N VAL A 132 6.67 -3.93 -3.91
CA VAL A 132 7.83 -4.42 -3.15
C VAL A 132 8.06 -5.92 -3.39
N GLU A 133 7.02 -6.75 -3.33
CA GLU A 133 7.11 -8.20 -3.57
C GLU A 133 7.59 -8.51 -4.99
N ASN A 134 7.15 -7.77 -6.01
CA ASN A 134 7.66 -7.90 -7.38
C ASN A 134 9.15 -7.53 -7.46
N ALA A 135 9.57 -6.44 -6.80
CA ALA A 135 10.98 -6.04 -6.75
C ALA A 135 11.84 -7.11 -6.08
N VAL A 136 11.37 -7.72 -4.99
CA VAL A 136 12.02 -8.84 -4.30
C VAL A 136 12.14 -10.04 -5.24
N ALA A 137 11.08 -10.42 -5.93
CA ALA A 137 11.11 -11.54 -6.87
C ALA A 137 12.12 -11.31 -8.01
N MET A 138 12.22 -10.09 -8.53
CA MET A 138 13.20 -9.72 -9.55
C MET A 138 14.63 -9.77 -9.02
N ARG A 139 14.88 -9.19 -7.84
CA ARG A 139 16.19 -9.23 -7.17
C ARG A 139 16.66 -10.67 -6.96
N ASP A 140 15.78 -11.51 -6.41
CA ASP A 140 16.09 -12.90 -6.06
C ASP A 140 16.27 -13.79 -7.31
N ALA A 141 15.66 -13.40 -8.42
CA ALA A 141 15.88 -14.03 -9.73
C ALA A 141 17.16 -13.56 -10.43
N GLY A 142 17.89 -12.59 -9.86
CA GLY A 142 19.17 -12.08 -10.37
C GLY A 142 19.05 -10.93 -11.37
N CYS A 143 17.90 -10.26 -11.46
CA CYS A 143 17.75 -9.05 -12.26
C CYS A 143 18.69 -7.93 -11.75
N THR A 144 19.12 -7.06 -12.64
CA THR A 144 19.84 -5.83 -12.30
C THR A 144 18.88 -4.77 -11.73
N LEU A 145 19.42 -3.73 -11.09
CA LEU A 145 18.64 -2.60 -10.61
C LEU A 145 17.88 -1.92 -11.77
N ASP A 146 18.53 -1.70 -12.89
CA ASP A 146 17.95 -1.05 -14.08
C ASP A 146 16.79 -1.86 -14.68
N GLU A 147 16.92 -3.18 -14.74
CA GLU A 147 15.84 -4.08 -15.21
C GLU A 147 14.64 -4.01 -14.25
N ALA A 148 14.88 -4.01 -12.93
CA ALA A 148 13.82 -3.90 -11.94
C ALA A 148 13.09 -2.55 -12.03
N VAL A 149 13.82 -1.44 -12.08
CA VAL A 149 13.26 -0.10 -12.25
C VAL A 149 12.44 0.00 -13.53
N THR A 150 13.00 -0.47 -14.65
CA THR A 150 12.32 -0.42 -15.96
C THR A 150 10.98 -1.17 -15.93
N TRP A 151 10.96 -2.38 -15.36
CA TRP A 151 9.74 -3.18 -15.28
C TRP A 151 8.71 -2.54 -14.33
N LEU A 152 9.15 -2.13 -13.14
CA LEU A 152 8.26 -1.52 -12.14
C LEU A 152 7.65 -0.22 -12.65
N GLU A 153 8.43 0.65 -13.31
CA GLU A 153 7.93 1.89 -13.90
C GLU A 153 6.91 1.63 -15.02
N ALA A 154 7.09 0.57 -15.81
CA ALA A 154 6.13 0.20 -16.85
C ALA A 154 4.84 -0.40 -16.28
N GLU A 155 4.94 -1.25 -15.26
CA GLU A 155 3.80 -2.04 -14.78
C GLU A 155 3.06 -1.40 -13.59
N LYS A 156 3.61 -0.38 -12.93
CA LYS A 156 2.93 0.30 -11.82
C LYS A 156 1.56 0.87 -12.18
N ILE A 157 1.32 1.18 -13.45
CA ILE A 157 0.01 1.64 -13.93
C ILE A 157 -1.08 0.57 -13.81
N THR A 158 -0.71 -0.70 -13.70
CA THR A 158 -1.66 -1.81 -13.55
C THR A 158 -2.17 -1.98 -12.12
N ASN A 159 -1.60 -1.24 -11.13
CA ASN A 159 -2.07 -1.35 -9.76
C ASN A 159 -3.43 -0.67 -9.57
N GLN A 160 -4.35 -1.38 -8.92
CA GLN A 160 -5.64 -0.83 -8.49
C GLN A 160 -6.05 -1.41 -7.14
N ILE A 161 -6.80 -0.60 -6.36
CA ILE A 161 -7.43 -1.08 -5.12
C ILE A 161 -8.94 -0.80 -5.20
N PHE A 162 -9.74 -1.83 -4.95
CA PHE A 162 -11.19 -1.75 -4.82
C PHE A 162 -11.55 -1.89 -3.36
N PHE A 163 -12.03 -0.83 -2.73
CA PHE A 163 -12.21 -0.84 -1.29
C PHE A 163 -13.44 -0.06 -0.81
N THR A 164 -13.79 -0.28 0.43
CA THR A 164 -14.80 0.46 1.17
C THR A 164 -14.25 0.89 2.53
N VAL A 165 -14.85 1.90 3.10
CA VAL A 165 -14.53 2.41 4.44
C VAL A 165 -15.77 2.46 5.33
N GLY A 166 -15.61 2.66 6.61
CA GLY A 166 -16.72 2.83 7.55
C GLY A 166 -17.60 4.01 7.18
N ASN A 167 -16.95 5.17 6.98
CA ASN A 167 -17.49 6.43 6.48
C ASN A 167 -16.36 7.22 5.78
N LEU A 168 -16.68 8.37 5.18
CA LEU A 168 -15.70 9.21 4.47
C LEU A 168 -15.01 10.24 5.38
N ASP A 169 -15.38 10.32 6.67
CA ASP A 169 -14.92 11.40 7.56
C ASP A 169 -13.40 11.43 7.71
N TYR A 170 -12.76 10.26 7.83
CA TYR A 170 -11.30 10.16 7.93
C TYR A 170 -10.60 10.64 6.66
N LEU A 171 -11.11 10.29 5.48
CA LEU A 171 -10.59 10.77 4.20
C LEU A 171 -10.74 12.29 4.04
N ILE A 172 -11.88 12.84 4.48
CA ILE A 172 -12.17 14.28 4.45
C ILE A 172 -11.27 15.02 5.44
N LYS A 173 -11.23 14.58 6.70
CA LYS A 173 -10.43 15.21 7.76
C LYS A 173 -8.93 15.11 7.48
N GLY A 174 -8.50 13.99 6.92
CA GLY A 174 -7.11 13.77 6.48
C GLY A 174 -6.74 14.49 5.18
N GLY A 175 -7.70 15.11 4.47
CA GLY A 175 -7.45 15.81 3.21
C GLY A 175 -7.08 14.89 2.03
N ARG A 176 -7.33 13.59 2.12
CA ARG A 176 -7.03 12.59 1.08
C ARG A 176 -8.30 12.03 0.42
N ILE A 177 -9.39 12.79 0.46
CA ILE A 177 -10.66 12.44 -0.18
C ILE A 177 -10.57 12.35 -1.73
N GLY A 178 -9.55 12.97 -2.34
CA GLY A 178 -9.29 12.90 -3.78
C GLY A 178 -10.48 13.31 -4.64
N LYS A 179 -10.76 12.49 -5.66
CA LYS A 179 -11.88 12.68 -6.60
C LYS A 179 -13.15 11.93 -6.17
N VAL A 180 -13.25 11.54 -4.91
CA VAL A 180 -14.47 10.94 -4.34
C VAL A 180 -15.48 12.05 -4.10
N THR A 181 -16.23 12.39 -5.14
CA THR A 181 -17.33 13.37 -5.08
C THR A 181 -18.67 12.66 -4.90
N GLY A 182 -19.50 13.11 -3.97
CA GLY A 182 -20.86 12.60 -3.89
C GLY A 182 -21.54 12.78 -2.54
N ARG A 183 -22.85 12.99 -2.59
CA ARG A 183 -23.75 13.20 -1.44
C ARG A 183 -23.96 11.93 -0.57
N ALA A 184 -23.26 10.82 -0.86
CA ALA A 184 -23.45 9.54 -0.17
C ALA A 184 -22.70 9.46 1.18
N ALA A 185 -21.97 10.49 1.56
CA ALA A 185 -21.06 10.47 2.71
C ALA A 185 -21.73 10.12 4.05
N ASN A 186 -23.03 10.44 4.23
CA ASN A 186 -23.71 10.30 5.53
C ASN A 186 -25.13 9.71 5.44
N ILE A 187 -25.43 8.93 4.41
CA ILE A 187 -26.71 8.23 4.36
C ILE A 187 -26.60 6.92 5.15
N LEU A 188 -27.45 6.76 6.15
CA LEU A 188 -27.47 5.58 7.01
C LEU A 188 -27.56 4.28 6.18
N GLY A 189 -26.64 3.36 6.44
CA GLY A 189 -26.59 2.05 5.76
C GLY A 189 -26.00 2.06 4.34
N ILE A 190 -25.57 3.23 3.83
CA ILE A 190 -24.82 3.32 2.56
C ILE A 190 -23.32 3.27 2.84
N LYS A 191 -22.61 2.42 2.10
CA LYS A 191 -21.16 2.30 2.13
C LYS A 191 -20.55 2.83 0.84
N PRO A 192 -19.57 3.75 0.90
CA PRO A 192 -18.87 4.22 -0.28
C PRO A 192 -18.05 3.09 -0.88
N MET A 193 -18.07 2.96 -2.19
CA MET A 193 -17.13 2.15 -2.94
C MET A 193 -16.09 3.06 -3.57
N ILE A 194 -14.84 2.75 -3.37
CA ILE A 194 -13.71 3.59 -3.75
C ILE A 194 -12.76 2.77 -4.63
N LEU A 195 -12.30 3.39 -5.70
CA LEU A 195 -11.24 2.89 -6.56
C LEU A 195 -9.99 3.72 -6.33
N PHE A 196 -8.89 3.07 -6.00
CA PHE A 196 -7.56 3.67 -6.08
C PHE A 196 -6.90 3.23 -7.37
N LYS A 197 -6.42 4.17 -8.17
CA LYS A 197 -5.63 3.95 -9.37
C LYS A 197 -4.77 5.16 -9.70
N GLU A 198 -3.65 4.95 -10.37
CA GLU A 198 -2.75 6.03 -10.80
C GLU A 198 -2.35 6.97 -9.64
N GLY A 199 -2.25 6.42 -8.42
CA GLY A 199 -1.87 7.16 -7.21
C GLY A 199 -2.97 7.98 -6.55
N GLU A 200 -4.22 7.95 -7.04
CA GLU A 200 -5.34 8.75 -6.54
C GLU A 200 -6.57 7.89 -6.24
N ILE A 201 -7.53 8.45 -5.50
CA ILE A 201 -8.81 7.78 -5.23
C ILE A 201 -9.96 8.42 -6.02
N PHE A 202 -10.86 7.54 -6.46
CA PHE A 202 -12.05 7.88 -7.26
C PHE A 202 -13.29 7.22 -6.65
N SER A 203 -14.47 7.78 -6.91
CA SER A 203 -15.73 7.11 -6.57
C SER A 203 -15.95 5.91 -7.50
N ALA A 204 -16.20 4.74 -6.90
CA ALA A 204 -16.64 3.52 -7.61
C ALA A 204 -18.12 3.18 -7.31
N GLY A 205 -18.88 4.17 -6.84
CA GLY A 205 -20.29 4.04 -6.51
C GLY A 205 -20.55 3.80 -5.03
N VAL A 206 -21.62 3.11 -4.73
CA VAL A 206 -22.08 2.82 -3.37
C VAL A 206 -22.63 1.42 -3.25
N ALA A 207 -22.66 0.89 -2.03
CA ALA A 207 -23.33 -0.36 -1.70
C ALA A 207 -24.23 -0.16 -0.48
N ARG A 208 -25.37 -0.89 -0.42
CA ARG A 208 -26.28 -0.83 0.72
C ARG A 208 -25.90 -1.91 1.73
N GLY A 209 -25.31 -1.49 2.84
CA GLY A 209 -24.84 -2.36 3.91
C GLY A 209 -23.42 -2.92 3.68
N ARG A 210 -22.83 -3.41 4.78
CA ARG A 210 -21.43 -3.83 4.81
C ARG A 210 -21.17 -5.05 3.92
N GLN A 211 -22.03 -6.09 4.01
CA GLN A 211 -21.85 -7.32 3.23
C GLN A 211 -21.90 -7.05 1.71
N LYS A 212 -22.85 -6.23 1.24
CA LYS A 212 -22.94 -5.87 -0.18
C LYS A 212 -21.76 -5.04 -0.68
N SER A 213 -21.07 -4.33 0.23
CA SER A 213 -19.84 -3.62 -0.16
C SER A 213 -18.69 -4.59 -0.46
N PHE A 214 -18.63 -5.74 0.22
CA PHE A 214 -17.65 -6.78 -0.07
C PHE A 214 -17.91 -7.45 -1.43
N GLU A 215 -19.14 -7.82 -1.67
CA GLU A 215 -19.59 -8.38 -2.95
C GLU A 215 -19.24 -7.43 -4.10
N LYS A 216 -19.55 -6.14 -3.94
CA LYS A 216 -19.24 -5.13 -4.95
C LYS A 216 -17.74 -4.91 -5.18
N ALA A 217 -16.93 -4.94 -4.13
CA ALA A 217 -15.48 -4.86 -4.27
C ALA A 217 -14.94 -6.06 -5.06
N LEU A 218 -15.47 -7.27 -4.76
CA LEU A 218 -15.11 -8.49 -5.49
C LEU A 218 -15.53 -8.42 -6.96
N ASP A 219 -16.74 -7.93 -7.25
CA ASP A 219 -17.23 -7.75 -8.63
C ASP A 219 -16.29 -6.79 -9.42
N LEU A 220 -15.84 -5.70 -8.79
CA LEU A 220 -14.92 -4.76 -9.41
C LEU A 220 -13.56 -5.43 -9.72
N LEU A 221 -13.00 -6.22 -8.80
CA LEU A 221 -11.78 -6.99 -9.06
C LEU A 221 -11.98 -7.98 -10.21
N MET A 222 -13.09 -8.73 -10.19
CA MET A 222 -13.37 -9.73 -11.25
C MET A 222 -13.58 -9.09 -12.62
N THR A 223 -14.16 -7.88 -12.65
CA THR A 223 -14.30 -7.07 -13.88
C THR A 223 -12.93 -6.62 -14.37
N TYR A 224 -12.08 -6.08 -13.48
CA TYR A 224 -10.72 -5.69 -13.82
C TYR A 224 -9.94 -6.84 -14.47
N LEU A 225 -9.95 -8.03 -13.85
CA LEU A 225 -9.25 -9.21 -14.39
C LEU A 225 -9.81 -9.66 -15.76
N ALA A 226 -11.11 -9.47 -15.99
CA ALA A 226 -11.74 -9.81 -17.28
C ALA A 226 -11.35 -8.83 -18.40
N GLU A 227 -11.17 -7.55 -18.06
CA GLU A 227 -10.84 -6.48 -19.04
C GLU A 227 -9.37 -6.47 -19.44
N HIS A 228 -8.48 -6.99 -18.60
CA HIS A 228 -7.02 -6.88 -18.77
C HIS A 228 -6.33 -8.13 -19.31
N ASN A 229 -7.07 -9.04 -19.92
CA ASN A 229 -6.55 -10.23 -20.62
C ASN A 229 -5.45 -10.97 -19.84
N GLY A 230 -5.83 -11.91 -19.02
CA GLY A 230 -4.90 -12.73 -18.24
C GLY A 230 -5.65 -13.70 -17.35
N THR A 231 -4.89 -14.52 -16.68
CA THR A 231 -5.39 -15.43 -15.63
C THR A 231 -5.12 -14.84 -14.24
N ALA A 232 -5.71 -15.43 -13.21
CA ALA A 232 -5.43 -14.99 -11.83
C ALA A 232 -3.94 -15.07 -11.47
N ASP A 233 -3.18 -15.99 -12.07
CA ASP A 233 -1.76 -16.17 -11.80
C ASP A 233 -0.85 -15.13 -12.50
N ASP A 234 -1.43 -14.32 -13.41
CA ASP A 234 -0.73 -13.19 -14.02
C ASP A 234 -0.74 -11.94 -13.13
N TYR A 235 -1.43 -12.00 -12.01
CA TYR A 235 -1.57 -10.90 -11.07
C TYR A 235 -1.21 -11.31 -9.64
N CYS A 236 -0.67 -10.36 -8.88
CA CYS A 236 -0.62 -10.39 -7.44
C CYS A 236 -1.92 -9.80 -6.91
N ILE A 237 -2.57 -10.48 -5.97
CA ILE A 237 -3.84 -10.04 -5.37
C ILE A 237 -3.70 -10.08 -3.86
N THR A 238 -3.98 -8.96 -3.20
CA THR A 238 -3.86 -8.83 -1.75
C THR A 238 -5.15 -8.26 -1.18
N VAL A 239 -5.70 -8.89 -0.14
CA VAL A 239 -6.82 -8.36 0.66
C VAL A 239 -6.25 -7.59 1.83
N GLY A 240 -6.67 -6.32 1.97
CA GLY A 240 -6.34 -5.46 3.10
C GLY A 240 -7.53 -5.27 4.04
N TYR A 241 -7.29 -5.36 5.35
CA TYR A 241 -8.29 -5.10 6.37
C TYR A 241 -7.75 -4.16 7.44
N GLY A 242 -8.65 -3.37 8.05
CA GLY A 242 -8.31 -2.50 9.17
C GLY A 242 -8.37 -3.21 10.51
N TYR A 243 -9.32 -2.79 11.36
CA TYR A 243 -9.47 -3.33 12.72
C TYR A 243 -10.01 -4.76 12.78
N ASP A 244 -11.01 -5.09 11.95
CA ASP A 244 -11.75 -6.35 12.00
C ASP A 244 -11.10 -7.43 11.13
N ALA A 245 -10.27 -8.27 11.76
CA ALA A 245 -9.59 -9.37 11.09
C ALA A 245 -10.54 -10.45 10.55
N ASP A 246 -11.72 -10.62 11.16
CA ASP A 246 -12.68 -11.62 10.70
C ASP A 246 -13.40 -11.16 9.42
N GLU A 247 -13.64 -9.85 9.27
CA GLU A 247 -14.09 -9.29 7.99
C GLU A 247 -13.02 -9.51 6.90
N GLY A 248 -11.75 -9.25 7.22
CA GLY A 248 -10.62 -9.51 6.33
C GLY A 248 -10.56 -10.95 5.86
N LYS A 249 -10.62 -11.91 6.80
CA LYS A 249 -10.63 -13.35 6.50
C LYS A 249 -11.82 -13.76 5.63
N ARG A 250 -13.02 -13.22 5.91
CA ARG A 250 -14.22 -13.51 5.10
C ARG A 250 -14.03 -13.05 3.65
N LEU A 251 -13.59 -11.81 3.45
CA LEU A 251 -13.34 -11.29 2.10
C LEU A 251 -12.24 -12.09 1.39
N TRP A 252 -11.15 -12.42 2.09
CA TRP A 252 -10.07 -13.25 1.55
C TRP A 252 -10.56 -14.62 1.09
N MET A 253 -11.38 -15.32 1.91
CA MET A 253 -11.98 -16.60 1.51
C MET A 253 -12.89 -16.47 0.30
N GLN A 254 -13.74 -15.44 0.26
CA GLN A 254 -14.65 -15.18 -0.87
C GLN A 254 -13.87 -14.88 -2.15
N THR A 255 -12.81 -14.07 -2.07
CA THR A 255 -11.93 -13.75 -3.19
C THR A 255 -11.29 -15.00 -3.77
N ARG A 256 -10.67 -15.84 -2.92
CA ARG A 256 -10.07 -17.11 -3.36
C ARG A 256 -11.09 -18.06 -3.98
N ALA A 257 -12.28 -18.17 -3.41
CA ALA A 257 -13.35 -19.01 -3.94
C ALA A 257 -13.80 -18.53 -5.33
N ALA A 258 -14.01 -17.24 -5.50
CA ALA A 258 -14.42 -16.66 -6.78
C ALA A 258 -13.34 -16.82 -7.87
N LEU A 259 -12.07 -16.58 -7.52
CA LEU A 259 -10.95 -16.77 -8.44
C LEU A 259 -10.81 -18.23 -8.88
N ARG A 260 -10.88 -19.19 -7.96
CA ARG A 260 -10.83 -20.62 -8.27
C ARG A 260 -12.00 -21.08 -9.14
N ALA A 261 -13.20 -20.54 -8.91
CA ALA A 261 -14.36 -20.86 -9.73
C ALA A 261 -14.21 -20.36 -11.18
N LYS A 262 -13.60 -19.18 -11.38
CA LYS A 262 -13.40 -18.58 -12.70
C LYS A 262 -12.14 -19.10 -13.40
N TYR A 263 -11.09 -19.41 -12.65
CA TYR A 263 -9.78 -19.84 -13.14
C TYR A 263 -9.37 -21.16 -12.46
N PRO A 264 -10.02 -22.29 -12.79
CA PRO A 264 -9.85 -23.55 -12.06
C PRO A 264 -8.46 -24.18 -12.19
N THR A 265 -7.66 -23.76 -13.17
CA THR A 265 -6.29 -24.23 -13.41
C THR A 265 -5.22 -23.36 -12.74
N CYS A 266 -5.61 -22.23 -12.13
CA CYS A 266 -4.69 -21.30 -11.49
C CYS A 266 -4.49 -21.63 -10.00
N GLU A 267 -3.33 -21.31 -9.46
CA GLU A 267 -3.06 -21.40 -8.01
C GLU A 267 -3.92 -20.42 -7.23
N CYS A 268 -4.22 -19.26 -7.82
CA CYS A 268 -5.04 -18.20 -7.23
C CYS A 268 -4.52 -17.79 -5.84
N ASN A 269 -3.23 -17.47 -5.75
CA ASN A 269 -2.63 -16.99 -4.53
C ASN A 269 -3.16 -15.60 -4.19
N VAL A 270 -3.77 -15.48 -3.00
CA VAL A 270 -4.26 -14.21 -2.45
C VAL A 270 -3.64 -14.02 -1.07
N VAL A 271 -2.96 -12.89 -0.89
CA VAL A 271 -2.36 -12.50 0.39
C VAL A 271 -3.42 -11.79 1.25
N LEU A 272 -3.29 -11.89 2.57
CA LEU A 272 -4.11 -11.16 3.54
C LEU A 272 -3.18 -10.30 4.40
N LEU A 273 -3.36 -8.96 4.39
CA LEU A 273 -2.58 -8.02 5.18
C LEU A 273 -3.49 -7.17 6.08
N GLN A 274 -2.97 -6.81 7.26
CA GLN A 274 -3.56 -5.74 8.06
C GLN A 274 -3.05 -4.40 7.56
N ILE A 275 -3.95 -3.47 7.28
CA ILE A 275 -3.62 -2.09 6.87
C ILE A 275 -2.91 -1.40 8.04
N GLY A 276 -1.80 -0.70 7.75
CA GLY A 276 -0.99 -0.01 8.75
C GLY A 276 -1.62 1.27 9.31
N CYS A 277 -0.95 1.85 10.31
CA CYS A 277 -1.45 3.05 11.01
C CYS A 277 -1.53 4.26 10.07
N THR A 278 -0.52 4.45 9.21
CA THR A 278 -0.44 5.58 8.27
C THR A 278 -1.67 5.65 7.38
N ILE A 279 -2.07 4.53 6.82
CA ILE A 279 -3.27 4.44 5.98
C ILE A 279 -4.54 4.52 6.81
N ALA A 280 -4.57 3.89 8.00
CA ALA A 280 -5.71 3.91 8.92
C ALA A 280 -6.12 5.33 9.35
N VAL A 281 -5.15 6.26 9.56
CA VAL A 281 -5.42 7.68 9.84
C VAL A 281 -6.37 8.29 8.81
N HIS A 282 -6.23 7.90 7.54
CA HIS A 282 -7.01 8.47 6.44
C HIS A 282 -8.24 7.63 6.05
N THR A 283 -8.22 6.32 6.29
CA THR A 283 -9.33 5.44 5.89
C THR A 283 -10.27 5.07 7.04
N GLY A 284 -9.82 5.34 8.27
CA GLY A 284 -10.54 4.92 9.48
C GLY A 284 -10.35 3.42 9.78
N PRO A 285 -10.86 2.96 10.93
CA PRO A 285 -10.58 1.61 11.42
C PRO A 285 -11.28 0.50 10.62
N TYR A 286 -12.27 0.82 9.81
CA TYR A 286 -13.08 -0.17 9.09
C TYR A 286 -12.86 -0.19 7.59
N ALA A 287 -11.65 0.16 7.14
CA ALA A 287 -11.24 -0.02 5.75
C ALA A 287 -11.14 -1.51 5.41
N LEU A 288 -11.60 -1.88 4.22
CA LEU A 288 -11.51 -3.25 3.71
C LEU A 288 -11.54 -3.23 2.19
N GLY A 289 -10.65 -3.96 1.54
CA GLY A 289 -10.61 -4.01 0.09
C GLY A 289 -9.61 -5.01 -0.46
N MET A 290 -9.41 -4.93 -1.77
CA MET A 290 -8.48 -5.80 -2.50
C MET A 290 -7.63 -4.96 -3.43
N GLY A 291 -6.31 -5.18 -3.35
CA GLY A 291 -5.33 -4.67 -4.29
C GLY A 291 -5.00 -5.70 -5.36
N VAL A 292 -4.71 -5.22 -6.55
CA VAL A 292 -4.26 -6.03 -7.68
C VAL A 292 -3.19 -5.29 -8.46
N MET A 293 -2.19 -6.01 -8.94
CA MET A 293 -1.17 -5.52 -9.86
C MET A 293 -0.61 -6.69 -10.67
N ARG A 294 -0.14 -6.43 -11.87
CA ARG A 294 0.56 -7.43 -12.68
C ARG A 294 1.70 -8.07 -11.89
N ARG A 295 1.81 -9.38 -12.01
CA ARG A 295 2.89 -10.16 -11.41
C ARG A 295 4.08 -10.19 -12.34
N TRP A 296 5.26 -9.92 -11.80
CA TRP A 296 6.49 -10.21 -12.51
C TRP A 296 6.70 -11.73 -12.64
N LYS A 297 7.08 -12.17 -13.81
CA LYS A 297 7.46 -13.56 -14.09
C LYS A 297 8.81 -13.57 -14.81
N LYS A 298 9.67 -14.47 -14.37
CA LYS A 298 10.93 -14.69 -15.10
C LYS A 298 10.60 -15.23 -16.50
N ALA A 299 11.15 -14.58 -17.51
CA ALA A 299 10.99 -14.98 -18.90
C ALA A 299 11.63 -16.37 -19.19
#